data_9f229ad6eebe69c5719d9eb082849b88
#
_entry.id   9f229ad6eebe69c5719d9eb082849b88
#
_cell.length_a   1.000
_cell.length_b   1.000
_cell.length_c   1.000
_cell.angle_alpha   90.00
_cell.angle_beta   90.00
_cell.angle_gamma   90.00
#
_symmetry.space_group_name_H-M   'P 1'
#
loop_
_entity.id
_entity.type
_entity.pdbx_description
1 polymer ?
#
loop_
_entity_poly.entity_id
_entity_poly.type
_entity_poly.pdbx_seq_one_letter_code
_entity_poly.pdbx_strand_id
1 'polypeptide(L)'
;MRKVLILCTGNSCRSQMAEGLLSSFSENTKVYSAGTKPEKVNPFAIKAMAEMGIDISKNTSNHADEYANIDFDYVFTVCDNAKEICPIYPNAKQMIHHSFTDPADAKGTDSEQLAVYVKVRNQLSDYFKDFADNNLS
;
A
#
# COMPACT_ATOMS: atom_id res chain seq x y z
N MET A 1 18.64 2.34 8.88
CA MET A 1 17.21 2.53 8.53
C MET A 1 16.70 1.33 7.77
N ARG A 2 15.57 0.81 8.19
CA ARG A 2 14.94 -0.31 7.49
C ARG A 2 14.26 0.16 6.22
N LYS A 3 14.19 -0.72 5.22
CA LYS A 3 13.52 -0.44 3.95
C LYS A 3 12.40 -1.44 3.74
N VAL A 4 11.21 -0.93 3.45
CA VAL A 4 10.00 -1.73 3.22
C VAL A 4 9.41 -1.33 1.87
N LEU A 5 9.03 -2.34 1.08
CA LEU A 5 8.35 -2.16 -0.19
C LEU A 5 6.96 -2.77 -0.11
N ILE A 6 5.95 -2.05 -0.55
CA ILE A 6 4.57 -2.52 -0.58
C ILE A 6 4.12 -2.61 -2.04
N LEU A 7 3.73 -3.79 -2.46
CA LEU A 7 3.36 -4.08 -3.85
C LEU A 7 1.86 -4.36 -4.00
N CYS A 8 1.27 -3.78 -5.03
CA CYS A 8 -0.04 -4.17 -5.53
C CYS A 8 0.00 -4.07 -7.06
N THR A 9 -1.14 -4.23 -7.74
CA THR A 9 -1.14 -4.21 -9.21
C THR A 9 -0.96 -2.79 -9.75
N GLY A 10 -1.84 -1.87 -9.39
CA GLY A 10 -1.87 -0.52 -9.97
C GLY A 10 -1.04 0.52 -9.25
N ASN A 11 -0.59 0.25 -8.04
CA ASN A 11 0.05 1.24 -7.18
C ASN A 11 -0.78 2.54 -7.10
N SER A 12 -2.09 2.40 -7.08
CA SER A 12 -3.03 3.54 -7.08
C SER A 12 -3.84 3.67 -5.79
N CYS A 13 -4.18 2.56 -5.13
CA CYS A 13 -5.05 2.55 -3.95
C CYS A 13 -4.40 1.87 -2.75
N ARG A 14 -4.42 0.54 -2.71
CA ARG A 14 -4.00 -0.23 -1.53
C ARG A 14 -2.56 0.03 -1.11
N SER A 15 -1.61 -0.09 -2.02
CA SER A 15 -0.20 0.14 -1.70
C SER A 15 0.11 1.59 -1.39
N GLN A 16 -0.59 2.55 -2.00
CA GLN A 16 -0.43 3.96 -1.71
C GLN A 16 -0.92 4.30 -0.30
N MET A 17 -2.09 3.79 0.07
CA MET A 17 -2.62 3.98 1.43
C MET A 17 -1.71 3.30 2.46
N ALA A 18 -1.26 2.09 2.17
CA ALA A 18 -0.36 1.35 3.06
C ALA A 18 0.98 2.08 3.25
N GLU A 19 1.54 2.64 2.18
CA GLU A 19 2.77 3.43 2.26
C GLU A 19 2.59 4.62 3.21
N GLY A 20 1.51 5.37 3.04
CA GLY A 20 1.22 6.52 3.90
C GLY A 20 1.03 6.12 5.36
N LEU A 21 0.29 5.04 5.60
CA LEU A 21 0.04 4.54 6.94
C LEU A 21 1.32 4.07 7.63
N LEU A 22 2.08 3.20 6.97
CA LEU A 22 3.28 2.64 7.56
C LEU A 22 4.33 3.72 7.81
N SER A 23 4.47 4.67 6.89
CA SER A 23 5.37 5.82 7.09
C SER A 23 5.00 6.63 8.32
N SER A 24 3.70 6.77 8.61
CA SER A 24 3.24 7.50 9.80
C SER A 24 3.46 6.72 11.10
N PHE A 25 3.56 5.39 11.03
CA PHE A 25 3.74 4.53 12.21
C PHE A 25 5.21 4.30 12.57
N SER A 26 6.15 4.58 11.67
CA SER A 26 7.56 4.29 11.90
C SER A 26 8.47 5.37 11.27
N GLU A 27 9.07 6.19 12.11
CA GLU A 27 9.98 7.26 11.67
C GLU A 27 11.32 6.72 11.15
N ASN A 28 11.73 5.54 11.61
CA ASN A 28 13.03 4.95 11.28
C ASN A 28 12.96 3.97 10.11
N THR A 29 11.88 4.02 9.34
CA THR A 29 11.67 3.11 8.21
C THR A 29 11.45 3.92 6.94
N LYS A 30 12.14 3.54 5.88
CA LYS A 30 11.89 4.11 4.56
C LYS A 30 10.92 3.19 3.84
N VAL A 31 9.73 3.71 3.50
CA VAL A 31 8.65 2.95 2.89
C VAL A 31 8.52 3.33 1.42
N TYR A 32 8.47 2.31 0.57
CA TYR A 32 8.25 2.46 -0.87
C TYR A 32 6.97 1.72 -1.25
N SER A 33 6.36 2.11 -2.34
CA SER A 33 5.28 1.34 -2.94
C SER A 33 5.45 1.28 -4.45
N ALA A 34 4.95 0.22 -5.06
CA ALA A 34 5.05 0.02 -6.50
C ALA A 34 3.97 -0.95 -6.99
N GLY A 35 3.86 -1.09 -8.30
CA GLY A 35 2.94 -2.01 -8.92
C GLY A 35 3.50 -2.59 -10.21
N THR A 36 2.83 -3.60 -10.74
CA THR A 36 3.20 -4.22 -12.02
C THR A 36 2.62 -3.47 -13.21
N LYS A 37 1.53 -2.70 -12.98
CA LYS A 37 0.87 -1.86 -14.00
C LYS A 37 0.49 -0.53 -13.36
N PRO A 38 1.46 0.38 -13.14
CA PRO A 38 1.21 1.62 -12.42
C PRO A 38 0.11 2.46 -13.07
N GLU A 39 -0.81 2.94 -12.24
CA GLU A 39 -1.89 3.85 -12.62
C GLU A 39 -1.82 5.07 -11.69
N LYS A 40 -2.40 6.18 -12.12
CA LYS A 40 -2.44 7.40 -11.31
C LYS A 40 -2.99 7.13 -9.90
N VAL A 41 -2.41 7.78 -8.89
CA VAL A 41 -2.90 7.67 -7.51
C VAL A 41 -4.39 8.05 -7.47
N ASN A 42 -5.20 7.19 -6.89
CA ASN A 42 -6.65 7.30 -6.95
C ASN A 42 -7.17 8.44 -6.06
N PRO A 43 -8.06 9.32 -6.58
CA PRO A 43 -8.60 10.43 -5.80
C PRO A 43 -9.36 10.00 -4.53
N PHE A 44 -10.05 8.87 -4.54
CA PHE A 44 -10.75 8.37 -3.35
C PHE A 44 -9.75 7.91 -2.27
N ALA A 45 -8.63 7.31 -2.71
CA ALA A 45 -7.56 6.95 -1.78
C ALA A 45 -6.97 8.20 -1.12
N ILE A 46 -6.75 9.25 -1.90
CA ILE A 46 -6.26 10.54 -1.39
C ILE A 46 -7.22 11.10 -0.34
N LYS A 47 -8.52 11.09 -0.63
CA LYS A 47 -9.56 11.60 0.30
C LYS A 47 -9.62 10.77 1.57
N ALA A 48 -9.59 9.43 1.45
CA ALA A 48 -9.64 8.55 2.61
C ALA A 48 -8.45 8.78 3.54
N MET A 49 -7.26 8.98 2.98
CA MET A 49 -6.06 9.24 3.78
C MET A 49 -6.09 10.64 4.40
N ALA A 50 -6.61 11.62 3.68
CA ALA A 50 -6.73 12.99 4.20
C ALA A 50 -7.60 13.06 5.46
N GLU A 51 -8.60 12.20 5.58
CA GLU A 51 -9.44 12.10 6.79
C GLU A 51 -8.63 11.73 8.03
N MET A 52 -7.50 11.05 7.85
CA MET A 52 -6.60 10.68 8.93
C MET A 52 -5.44 11.68 9.10
N GLY A 53 -5.45 12.76 8.34
CA GLY A 53 -4.37 13.74 8.38
C GLY A 53 -3.13 13.31 7.60
N ILE A 54 -3.24 12.32 6.71
CA ILE A 54 -2.13 11.83 5.91
C ILE A 54 -2.33 12.26 4.46
N ASP A 55 -1.39 13.02 3.91
CA ASP A 55 -1.46 13.52 2.54
C ASP A 55 -0.64 12.63 1.60
N ILE A 56 -1.32 11.92 0.69
CA ILE A 56 -0.68 11.14 -0.36
C ILE A 56 -0.89 11.74 -1.74
N SER A 57 -1.42 12.98 -1.81
CA SER A 57 -1.73 13.64 -3.09
C SER A 57 -0.51 13.89 -3.97
N LYS A 58 0.67 13.98 -3.37
CA LYS A 58 1.92 14.21 -4.10
C LYS A 58 2.70 12.93 -4.39
N ASN A 59 2.19 11.78 -3.95
CA ASN A 59 2.81 10.52 -4.25
C ASN A 59 2.72 10.19 -5.73
N THR A 60 3.69 9.41 -6.22
CA THR A 60 3.70 8.93 -7.60
C THR A 60 3.49 7.43 -7.63
N SER A 61 2.90 6.95 -8.74
CA SER A 61 2.77 5.52 -8.97
C SER A 61 4.02 5.05 -9.70
N ASN A 62 4.63 3.97 -9.21
CA ASN A 62 5.90 3.49 -9.71
C ASN A 62 5.81 2.03 -10.11
N HIS A 63 6.59 1.63 -11.12
CA HIS A 63 6.72 0.24 -11.50
C HIS A 63 7.70 -0.46 -10.55
N ALA A 64 7.40 -1.71 -10.21
CA ALA A 64 8.25 -2.49 -9.30
C ALA A 64 9.71 -2.58 -9.78
N ASP A 65 9.93 -2.60 -11.09
CA ASP A 65 11.27 -2.68 -11.67
C ASP A 65 12.15 -1.47 -11.31
N GLU A 66 11.56 -0.33 -10.98
CA GLU A 66 12.32 0.86 -10.58
C GLU A 66 13.12 0.64 -9.31
N TYR A 67 12.71 -0.33 -8.49
CA TYR A 67 13.32 -0.63 -7.20
C TYR A 67 14.09 -1.94 -7.20
N ALA A 68 14.31 -2.54 -8.38
CA ALA A 68 14.92 -3.86 -8.52
C ALA A 68 16.34 -3.96 -7.92
N ASN A 69 17.06 -2.84 -7.83
CA ASN A 69 18.43 -2.81 -7.29
C ASN A 69 18.48 -2.47 -5.79
N ILE A 70 17.34 -2.35 -5.14
CA ILE A 70 17.27 -2.04 -3.71
C ILE A 70 17.02 -3.32 -2.94
N ASP A 71 17.81 -3.54 -1.88
CA ASP A 71 17.60 -4.65 -0.96
C ASP A 71 16.63 -4.20 0.13
N PHE A 72 15.49 -4.88 0.21
CA PHE A 72 14.46 -4.56 1.20
C PHE A 72 14.50 -5.52 2.37
N ASP A 73 14.26 -5.01 3.57
CA ASP A 73 14.12 -5.84 4.76
C ASP A 73 12.79 -6.60 4.71
N TYR A 74 11.73 -5.94 4.26
CA TYR A 74 10.40 -6.54 4.10
C TYR A 74 9.79 -6.11 2.78
N VAL A 75 9.16 -7.05 2.09
CA VAL A 75 8.31 -6.76 0.92
C VAL A 75 6.93 -7.32 1.20
N PHE A 76 5.93 -6.45 1.15
CA PHE A 76 4.53 -6.84 1.31
C PHE A 76 3.86 -6.87 -0.05
N THR A 77 3.02 -7.89 -0.27
CA THR A 77 2.06 -7.88 -1.36
C THR A 77 0.66 -7.79 -0.75
N VAL A 78 -0.11 -6.80 -1.19
CA VAL A 78 -1.44 -6.52 -0.66
C VAL A 78 -2.56 -6.74 -1.70
N CYS A 79 -2.20 -7.30 -2.84
CA CYS A 79 -3.16 -7.62 -3.90
C CYS A 79 -4.03 -8.82 -3.51
N ASP A 80 -5.20 -8.90 -4.15
CA ASP A 80 -6.13 -10.01 -3.94
C ASP A 80 -5.78 -11.16 -4.90
N ASN A 81 -5.15 -12.22 -4.38
CA ASN A 81 -4.72 -13.37 -5.18
C ASN A 81 -5.85 -14.06 -5.93
N ALA A 82 -7.09 -13.92 -5.47
CA ALA A 82 -8.23 -14.53 -6.13
C ALA A 82 -8.60 -13.82 -7.45
N LYS A 83 -8.17 -12.57 -7.61
CA LYS A 83 -8.55 -11.71 -8.75
C LYS A 83 -7.35 -11.15 -9.51
N GLU A 84 -6.16 -11.21 -8.95
CA GLU A 84 -4.97 -10.53 -9.47
C GLU A 84 -3.75 -11.45 -9.40
N ILE A 85 -2.79 -11.21 -10.27
CA ILE A 85 -1.47 -11.85 -10.18
C ILE A 85 -0.60 -10.98 -9.28
N CYS A 86 -0.20 -11.50 -8.13
CA CYS A 86 0.67 -10.78 -7.21
C CYS A 86 2.13 -10.93 -7.62
N PRO A 87 2.91 -9.84 -7.63
CA PRO A 87 4.32 -9.91 -8.03
C PRO A 87 5.18 -10.66 -7.01
N ILE A 88 6.30 -11.20 -7.51
CA ILE A 88 7.34 -11.80 -6.67
C ILE A 88 8.54 -10.86 -6.70
N TYR A 89 9.16 -10.61 -5.56
CA TYR A 89 10.31 -9.71 -5.46
C TYR A 89 11.49 -10.45 -4.82
N PRO A 90 12.53 -10.81 -5.62
CA PRO A 90 13.59 -11.71 -5.12
C PRO A 90 14.58 -11.07 -4.16
N ASN A 91 14.68 -9.74 -4.11
CA ASN A 91 15.66 -9.03 -3.28
C ASN A 91 15.16 -8.69 -1.88
N ALA A 92 14.13 -9.37 -1.40
CA ALA A 92 13.59 -9.15 -0.07
C ALA A 92 14.20 -10.14 0.93
N LYS A 93 14.53 -9.67 2.11
CA LYS A 93 14.92 -10.56 3.21
C LYS A 93 13.72 -11.38 3.65
N GLN A 94 12.54 -10.77 3.64
CA GLN A 94 11.30 -11.44 3.98
C GLN A 94 10.17 -10.91 3.11
N MET A 95 9.41 -11.82 2.47
CA MET A 95 8.19 -11.48 1.76
C MET A 95 6.98 -11.88 2.59
N ILE A 96 6.03 -10.97 2.69
CA ILE A 96 4.79 -11.18 3.46
C ILE A 96 3.62 -10.85 2.53
N HIS A 97 2.67 -11.79 2.43
CA HIS A 97 1.46 -11.55 1.66
C HIS A 97 0.26 -11.47 2.57
N HIS A 98 -0.58 -10.46 2.37
CA HIS A 98 -1.89 -10.36 3.01
C HIS A 98 -2.85 -9.70 2.03
N SER A 99 -3.89 -10.43 1.63
CA SER A 99 -4.87 -9.93 0.67
C SER A 99 -5.76 -8.84 1.27
N PHE A 100 -5.97 -7.78 0.50
CA PHE A 100 -6.96 -6.75 0.83
C PHE A 100 -7.85 -6.55 -0.40
N THR A 101 -9.14 -6.35 -0.17
CA THR A 101 -10.08 -6.06 -1.25
C THR A 101 -9.65 -4.81 -2.00
N ASP A 102 -9.70 -4.85 -3.34
CA ASP A 102 -9.40 -3.67 -4.15
C ASP A 102 -10.60 -2.70 -4.09
N PRO A 103 -10.45 -1.54 -3.45
CA PRO A 103 -11.57 -0.59 -3.35
C PRO A 103 -11.94 0.03 -4.69
N ALA A 104 -11.05 -0.03 -5.68
CA ALA A 104 -11.34 0.47 -7.02
C ALA A 104 -12.43 -0.32 -7.73
N ASP A 105 -12.71 -1.54 -7.28
CA ASP A 105 -13.80 -2.36 -7.81
C ASP A 105 -15.18 -1.94 -7.27
N ALA A 106 -15.22 -1.03 -6.31
CA ALA A 106 -16.46 -0.57 -5.70
C ALA A 106 -17.33 0.17 -6.71
N LYS A 107 -18.65 -0.02 -6.59
CA LYS A 107 -19.62 0.62 -7.46
C LYS A 107 -20.61 1.42 -6.62
N GLY A 108 -21.40 2.28 -7.28
CA GLY A 108 -22.38 3.11 -6.64
C GLY A 108 -22.03 4.58 -6.71
N THR A 109 -22.61 5.39 -5.83
CA THR A 109 -22.34 6.83 -5.75
C THR A 109 -20.91 7.07 -5.25
N ASP A 110 -20.44 8.32 -5.40
CA ASP A 110 -19.12 8.71 -4.88
C ASP A 110 -19.03 8.44 -3.37
N SER A 111 -20.08 8.74 -2.62
CA SER A 111 -20.12 8.48 -1.18
C SER A 111 -20.02 6.99 -0.85
N GLU A 112 -20.71 6.16 -1.61
CA GLU A 112 -20.68 4.71 -1.44
C GLU A 112 -19.30 4.14 -1.77
N GLN A 113 -18.69 4.62 -2.85
CA GLN A 113 -17.33 4.22 -3.23
C GLN A 113 -16.31 4.65 -2.18
N LEU A 114 -16.39 5.90 -1.73
CA LEU A 114 -15.48 6.42 -0.71
C LEU A 114 -15.57 5.60 0.58
N ALA A 115 -16.76 5.16 0.97
CA ALA A 115 -16.94 4.33 2.16
C ALA A 115 -16.17 3.03 2.07
N VAL A 116 -16.06 2.43 0.87
CA VAL A 116 -15.26 1.22 0.66
C VAL A 116 -13.75 1.52 0.84
N TYR A 117 -13.28 2.65 0.32
CA TYR A 117 -11.89 3.07 0.52
C TYR A 117 -11.58 3.28 2.00
N VAL A 118 -12.49 3.89 2.74
CA VAL A 118 -12.33 4.09 4.19
C VAL A 118 -12.26 2.74 4.91
N LYS A 119 -13.10 1.79 4.54
CA LYS A 119 -13.08 0.45 5.12
C LYS A 119 -11.74 -0.25 4.89
N VAL A 120 -11.26 -0.23 3.64
CA VAL A 120 -9.97 -0.85 3.29
C VAL A 120 -8.81 -0.12 3.98
N ARG A 121 -8.85 1.22 4.02
CA ARG A 121 -7.88 2.02 4.77
C ARG A 121 -7.79 1.56 6.23
N ASN A 122 -8.94 1.37 6.89
CA ASN A 122 -8.97 0.96 8.28
C ASN A 122 -8.38 -0.44 8.48
N GLN A 123 -8.65 -1.36 7.55
CA GLN A 123 -8.07 -2.71 7.56
C GLN A 123 -6.55 -2.65 7.39
N LEU A 124 -6.08 -1.84 6.45
CA LEU A 124 -4.65 -1.63 6.24
C LEU A 124 -4.00 -1.00 7.47
N SER A 125 -4.66 -0.02 8.08
CA SER A 125 -4.17 0.67 9.27
C SER A 125 -3.95 -0.32 10.43
N ASP A 126 -4.94 -1.14 10.72
CA ASP A 126 -4.83 -2.13 11.80
C ASP A 126 -3.70 -3.11 11.54
N TYR A 127 -3.61 -3.61 10.30
CA TYR A 127 -2.59 -4.58 9.92
C TYR A 127 -1.17 -4.01 10.04
N PHE A 128 -0.93 -2.84 9.45
CA PHE A 128 0.41 -2.24 9.44
C PHE A 128 0.80 -1.62 10.78
N LYS A 129 -0.17 -1.16 11.57
CA LYS A 129 0.10 -0.71 12.92
C LYS A 129 0.63 -1.86 13.78
N ASP A 130 -0.03 -3.00 13.72
CA ASP A 130 0.40 -4.21 14.41
C ASP A 130 1.79 -4.65 13.95
N PHE A 131 2.02 -4.65 12.65
CA PHE A 131 3.33 -4.99 12.09
C PHE A 131 4.42 -4.04 12.61
N ALA A 132 4.17 -2.74 12.57
CA ALA A 132 5.14 -1.73 13.00
C ALA A 132 5.47 -1.88 14.49
N ASP A 133 4.46 -2.09 15.32
CA ASP A 133 4.65 -2.26 16.77
C ASP A 133 5.50 -3.50 17.09
N ASN A 134 5.35 -4.56 16.33
CA ASN A 134 6.04 -5.84 16.58
C ASN A 134 7.40 -5.94 15.88
N ASN A 135 7.66 -5.21 14.81
CA ASN A 135 8.83 -5.41 13.96
C ASN A 135 9.66 -4.16 13.68
N LEU A 136 9.09 -2.98 13.83
CA LEU A 136 9.75 -1.72 13.45
C LEU A 136 10.03 -0.78 14.62
N SER A 137 9.57 -1.11 15.79
CA SER A 137 9.80 -0.28 16.98
C SER A 137 11.15 -0.52 17.61
#